data_439f555332b6a37ccf52aee66179487e
#
_entry.id   439f555332b6a37ccf52aee66179487e
#
_cell.length_a   1.000
_cell.length_b   1.000
_cell.length_c   1.000
_cell.angle_alpha   90.00
_cell.angle_beta   90.00
_cell.angle_gamma   90.00
#
_symmetry.space_group_name_H-M   'P 1'
#
loop_
_entity.id
_entity.type
_entity.pdbx_description
1 polymer ?
#
loop_
_entity_poly.entity_id
_entity_poly.type
_entity_poly.pdbx_seq_one_letter_code
_entity_poly.pdbx_strand_id
1 'polypeptide(L)'
;MSELRIFKDARVLLEADNIGENEWVGLIKENTKSLPGLVRVGILDSGVSSEHELLSEYLPIVRCHNVTKTLSNRDKLRHGTLMAGLVQYGDLTNMIYSPHQLDVYTDLCSAKIVPGSDEQPNERELFGVITEDAIVKSNNDGAHIMCMAVTSSSANGGEPSSWSSAIDEKLFNGGLPDSVLFVSAGNVRETDGLSYPNYNINAEVEDPGQAWNAITVGAYTEKTFISDENYQGVSPEAPKGGLSPYSTTSCHWDKSIIKPEILMEGGNAIRDGQKLSGAPSELNLVSTNSNPLIHQFGAINATSAATALAARLAAKIKHSNPTLSPLTIRGLMVHSAEWTDEMVRQCSNNGIRNIELLLHSCGYGVPNEQKAVMSDESHVTFIAEQEIHPFDGNSKKCRFDNMHILELPWPKDLLENMGEVEVKMKVTLSFYIQPAPGAKTRLNKYAYPSSLLRFDVKTAEESYEQFEKRISHVFQDGVDKSLNDTGRWQIGIQRRNRGSVISDSFVDSAVKIASCGYIAVYPASGWLKNMNYREEYNTIKYSLIVTLETPNVNIYHAIPVMQEVMV
;
A
#
# COMPACT_ATOMS: atom_id res chain seq x y z
N MET A 1 -2.56 -11.63 -21.87
CA MET A 1 -2.07 -12.41 -20.71
C MET A 1 -0.59 -12.13 -20.64
N SER A 2 -0.17 -11.54 -19.54
CA SER A 2 1.25 -11.37 -19.26
C SER A 2 1.89 -12.76 -19.26
N GLU A 3 2.99 -12.92 -19.96
CA GLU A 3 3.83 -14.08 -19.78
C GLU A 3 4.15 -14.18 -18.29
N LEU A 4 3.58 -15.17 -17.64
CA LEU A 4 3.96 -15.58 -16.31
C LEU A 4 5.43 -15.92 -16.35
N ARG A 5 6.23 -15.10 -15.71
CA ARG A 5 7.68 -15.23 -15.75
C ARG A 5 8.09 -16.55 -15.13
N ILE A 6 9.17 -17.06 -15.67
CA ILE A 6 9.79 -18.34 -15.39
C ILE A 6 9.90 -18.53 -13.88
N PHE A 7 9.03 -19.38 -13.34
CA PHE A 7 9.19 -19.91 -12.00
C PHE A 7 10.38 -20.86 -12.05
N LYS A 8 11.51 -20.44 -11.50
CA LYS A 8 12.60 -21.38 -11.24
C LYS A 8 12.25 -22.17 -9.98
N ASP A 9 12.51 -23.46 -10.03
CA ASP A 9 12.38 -24.29 -8.85
C ASP A 9 13.29 -23.73 -7.74
N ALA A 10 12.78 -23.67 -6.52
CA ALA A 10 13.58 -23.34 -5.33
C ALA A 10 14.65 -24.41 -5.00
N ARG A 11 14.82 -25.38 -5.87
CA ARG A 11 15.62 -26.57 -5.74
C ARG A 11 17.08 -26.30 -5.37
N VAL A 12 17.68 -25.27 -5.97
CA VAL A 12 19.10 -24.93 -5.72
C VAL A 12 19.34 -24.45 -4.28
N LEU A 13 18.37 -23.73 -3.69
CA LEU A 13 18.45 -23.31 -2.29
C LEU A 13 18.29 -24.47 -1.31
N LEU A 14 17.44 -25.43 -1.65
CA LEU A 14 17.09 -26.57 -0.80
C LEU A 14 18.11 -27.71 -0.90
N GLU A 15 18.82 -27.84 -2.02
CA GLU A 15 19.87 -28.86 -2.22
C GLU A 15 21.19 -28.53 -1.51
N ALA A 16 21.40 -27.27 -1.10
CA ALA A 16 22.66 -26.85 -0.45
C ALA A 16 22.94 -27.58 0.89
N ASP A 17 21.87 -28.00 1.62
CA ASP A 17 22.00 -28.63 2.94
C ASP A 17 21.63 -30.10 2.94
N ASN A 18 21.47 -30.78 1.80
CA ASN A 18 21.04 -32.19 1.68
C ASN A 18 19.70 -32.50 2.37
N ILE A 19 18.85 -31.52 2.60
CA ILE A 19 17.52 -31.68 3.20
C ILE A 19 16.49 -31.75 2.07
N GLY A 20 15.62 -32.79 2.07
CA GLY A 20 14.54 -32.90 1.08
C GLY A 20 13.41 -31.87 1.31
N GLU A 21 12.72 -31.49 0.24
CA GLU A 21 11.61 -30.50 0.33
C GLU A 21 10.53 -30.89 1.35
N ASN A 22 10.23 -32.20 1.51
CA ASN A 22 9.26 -32.67 2.50
C ASN A 22 9.78 -32.53 3.95
N GLU A 23 11.09 -32.66 4.17
CA GLU A 23 11.70 -32.40 5.47
C GLU A 23 11.63 -30.92 5.82
N TRP A 24 11.79 -30.01 4.83
CA TRP A 24 11.58 -28.58 5.00
C TRP A 24 10.14 -28.24 5.35
N VAL A 25 9.15 -28.88 4.73
CA VAL A 25 7.74 -28.72 5.13
C VAL A 25 7.54 -29.12 6.59
N GLY A 26 8.12 -30.25 7.01
CA GLY A 26 8.10 -30.70 8.41
C GLY A 26 8.71 -29.65 9.35
N LEU A 27 9.92 -29.16 9.03
CA LEU A 27 10.63 -28.15 9.82
C LEU A 27 9.85 -26.83 9.92
N ILE A 28 9.25 -26.36 8.84
CA ILE A 28 8.42 -25.15 8.85
C ILE A 28 7.22 -25.36 9.76
N LYS A 29 6.51 -26.50 9.65
CA LYS A 29 5.37 -26.83 10.51
C LYS A 29 5.74 -26.88 11.99
N GLU A 30 6.86 -27.54 12.34
CA GLU A 30 7.37 -27.62 13.72
C GLU A 30 7.71 -26.26 14.33
N ASN A 31 8.21 -25.34 13.51
CA ASN A 31 8.57 -23.98 13.94
C ASN A 31 7.43 -22.97 13.78
N THR A 32 6.29 -23.36 13.20
CA THR A 32 5.14 -22.48 13.03
C THR A 32 4.33 -22.42 14.32
N LYS A 33 4.04 -21.18 14.76
CA LYS A 33 3.16 -20.90 15.89
C LYS A 33 1.97 -20.09 15.42
N SER A 34 0.80 -20.71 15.36
CA SER A 34 -0.46 -20.00 15.14
C SER A 34 -0.82 -19.12 16.33
N LEU A 35 -0.97 -17.83 16.10
CA LEU A 35 -1.41 -16.88 17.12
C LEU A 35 -2.94 -16.87 17.23
N PRO A 36 -3.52 -16.56 18.40
CA PRO A 36 -4.98 -16.42 18.53
C PRO A 36 -5.48 -15.21 17.76
N GLY A 37 -6.71 -15.27 17.23
CA GLY A 37 -7.32 -14.13 16.53
C GLY A 37 -6.77 -13.89 15.12
N LEU A 38 -6.61 -14.96 14.35
CA LEU A 38 -6.13 -14.88 12.97
C LEU A 38 -6.95 -13.89 12.13
N VAL A 39 -6.25 -13.11 11.32
CA VAL A 39 -6.85 -12.15 10.39
C VAL A 39 -6.98 -12.80 9.01
N ARG A 40 -8.19 -12.80 8.46
CA ARG A 40 -8.43 -13.39 7.14
C ARG A 40 -8.02 -12.45 6.03
N VAL A 41 -7.23 -12.99 5.09
CA VAL A 41 -6.77 -12.30 3.88
C VAL A 41 -7.32 -13.00 2.64
N GLY A 42 -7.92 -12.22 1.75
CA GLY A 42 -8.42 -12.70 0.45
C GLY A 42 -7.32 -12.68 -0.61
N ILE A 43 -7.13 -13.80 -1.30
CA ILE A 43 -6.22 -13.93 -2.44
C ILE A 43 -7.05 -13.90 -3.72
N LEU A 44 -6.99 -12.79 -4.46
CA LEU A 44 -7.70 -12.57 -5.72
C LEU A 44 -6.72 -12.81 -6.87
N ASP A 45 -6.63 -14.06 -7.37
CA ASP A 45 -5.58 -14.47 -8.30
C ASP A 45 -6.03 -15.65 -9.20
N SER A 46 -5.14 -16.53 -9.58
CA SER A 46 -5.37 -17.72 -10.42
C SER A 46 -5.99 -18.92 -9.68
N GLY A 47 -6.40 -18.74 -8.42
CA GLY A 47 -6.79 -19.78 -7.49
C GLY A 47 -5.65 -20.12 -6.53
N VAL A 48 -5.90 -21.00 -5.55
CA VAL A 48 -4.91 -21.49 -4.58
C VAL A 48 -5.07 -22.99 -4.40
N SER A 49 -3.95 -23.72 -4.34
CA SER A 49 -3.93 -25.15 -4.01
C SER A 49 -4.10 -25.34 -2.50
N SER A 50 -5.35 -25.48 -2.07
CA SER A 50 -5.70 -25.66 -0.65
C SER A 50 -5.24 -26.99 -0.05
N GLU A 51 -4.88 -27.96 -0.90
CA GLU A 51 -4.30 -29.25 -0.50
C GLU A 51 -2.82 -29.18 -0.14
N HIS A 52 -2.13 -28.07 -0.37
CA HIS A 52 -0.74 -27.91 0.05
C HIS A 52 -0.63 -27.97 1.58
N GLU A 53 0.29 -28.79 2.11
CA GLU A 53 0.37 -29.08 3.53
C GLU A 53 0.55 -27.85 4.42
N LEU A 54 1.27 -26.83 3.94
CA LEU A 54 1.45 -25.56 4.65
C LEU A 54 0.24 -24.63 4.58
N LEU A 55 -0.70 -24.87 3.65
CA LEU A 55 -1.87 -24.00 3.46
C LEU A 55 -3.19 -24.62 3.93
N SER A 56 -3.27 -25.96 3.97
CA SER A 56 -4.52 -26.69 4.19
C SER A 56 -5.22 -26.40 5.53
N GLU A 57 -4.46 -26.05 6.56
CA GLU A 57 -4.98 -25.65 7.87
C GLU A 57 -5.64 -24.25 7.81
N TYR A 58 -5.10 -23.34 7.00
CA TYR A 58 -5.49 -21.94 6.95
C TYR A 58 -6.45 -21.61 5.79
N LEU A 59 -6.57 -22.48 4.79
CA LEU A 59 -7.41 -22.32 3.62
C LEU A 59 -8.29 -23.55 3.38
N PRO A 60 -9.40 -23.73 4.09
CA PRO A 60 -10.35 -24.80 3.81
C PRO A 60 -11.01 -24.61 2.44
N ILE A 61 -11.30 -25.71 1.75
CA ILE A 61 -11.85 -25.73 0.38
C ILE A 61 -13.14 -24.92 0.22
N VAL A 62 -13.95 -24.79 1.27
CA VAL A 62 -15.20 -24.01 1.26
C VAL A 62 -14.97 -22.50 1.09
N ARG A 63 -13.74 -22.03 1.33
CA ARG A 63 -13.31 -20.64 1.12
C ARG A 63 -12.51 -20.44 -0.17
N CYS A 64 -12.50 -21.44 -1.06
CA CYS A 64 -11.91 -21.34 -2.39
C CYS A 64 -13.02 -21.09 -3.42
N HIS A 65 -13.18 -19.86 -3.85
CA HIS A 65 -14.19 -19.43 -4.81
C HIS A 65 -13.64 -19.37 -6.23
N ASN A 66 -14.54 -19.50 -7.20
CA ASN A 66 -14.24 -19.24 -8.61
C ASN A 66 -15.29 -18.26 -9.15
N VAL A 67 -14.84 -17.11 -9.62
CA VAL A 67 -15.66 -16.05 -10.22
C VAL A 67 -15.43 -15.91 -11.73
N THR A 68 -14.64 -16.82 -12.32
CA THR A 68 -14.42 -16.90 -13.77
C THR A 68 -15.49 -17.77 -14.42
N LYS A 69 -15.52 -17.85 -15.74
CA LYS A 69 -16.38 -18.77 -16.51
C LYS A 69 -15.91 -20.23 -16.47
N THR A 70 -14.79 -20.52 -15.78
CA THR A 70 -14.21 -21.87 -15.71
C THR A 70 -14.87 -22.72 -14.61
N LEU A 71 -14.77 -24.04 -14.71
CA LEU A 71 -15.39 -24.96 -13.73
C LEU A 71 -14.49 -25.25 -12.53
N SER A 72 -13.18 -24.97 -12.63
CA SER A 72 -12.20 -25.34 -11.62
C SER A 72 -11.68 -24.11 -10.85
N ASN A 73 -11.64 -24.21 -9.53
CA ASN A 73 -10.98 -23.23 -8.65
C ASN A 73 -9.49 -23.51 -8.44
N ARG A 74 -8.93 -24.58 -9.06
CA ARG A 74 -7.52 -24.92 -8.95
C ARG A 74 -6.63 -23.85 -9.56
N ASP A 75 -5.47 -23.66 -8.92
CA ASP A 75 -4.41 -22.80 -9.42
C ASP A 75 -3.62 -23.50 -10.54
N LYS A 76 -4.00 -23.25 -11.78
CA LYS A 76 -3.31 -23.81 -12.97
C LYS A 76 -2.12 -22.97 -13.43
N LEU A 77 -2.02 -21.73 -12.94
CA LEU A 77 -0.95 -20.80 -13.28
C LEU A 77 0.18 -20.78 -12.24
N ARG A 78 0.01 -21.47 -11.12
CA ARG A 78 0.93 -21.54 -9.98
C ARG A 78 1.12 -20.21 -9.24
N HIS A 79 0.49 -19.13 -9.69
CA HIS A 79 0.74 -17.78 -9.18
C HIS A 79 0.00 -17.52 -7.86
N GLY A 80 -1.29 -17.82 -7.78
CA GLY A 80 -2.08 -17.56 -6.57
C GLY A 80 -1.62 -18.38 -5.36
N THR A 81 -1.10 -19.59 -5.56
CA THR A 81 -0.55 -20.40 -4.45
C THR A 81 0.75 -19.80 -3.91
N LEU A 82 1.62 -19.26 -4.79
CA LEU A 82 2.81 -18.51 -4.36
C LEU A 82 2.42 -17.26 -3.57
N MET A 83 1.38 -16.52 -4.00
CA MET A 83 0.86 -15.38 -3.25
C MET A 83 0.33 -15.78 -1.88
N ALA A 84 -0.42 -16.88 -1.81
CA ALA A 84 -0.95 -17.41 -0.55
C ALA A 84 0.16 -17.75 0.46
N GLY A 85 1.23 -18.40 0.01
CA GLY A 85 2.38 -18.70 0.87
C GLY A 85 3.10 -17.46 1.38
N LEU A 86 3.30 -16.44 0.52
CA LEU A 86 3.89 -15.16 0.95
C LEU A 86 2.99 -14.42 1.95
N VAL A 87 1.68 -14.41 1.75
CA VAL A 87 0.75 -13.81 2.72
C VAL A 87 0.79 -14.56 4.05
N GLN A 88 0.86 -15.90 4.00
CA GLN A 88 0.80 -16.74 5.19
C GLN A 88 2.11 -16.74 5.99
N TYR A 89 3.24 -16.84 5.33
CA TYR A 89 4.54 -17.08 5.96
C TYR A 89 5.57 -15.98 5.73
N GLY A 90 5.34 -15.10 4.73
CA GLY A 90 6.37 -14.20 4.22
C GLY A 90 7.36 -14.93 3.32
N ASP A 91 8.55 -14.37 3.15
CA ASP A 91 9.63 -14.99 2.38
C ASP A 91 10.28 -16.11 3.18
N LEU A 92 10.11 -17.35 2.75
CA LEU A 92 10.66 -18.53 3.40
C LEU A 92 12.18 -18.68 3.23
N THR A 93 12.84 -17.84 2.43
CA THR A 93 14.29 -17.87 2.24
C THR A 93 15.04 -17.82 3.58
N ASN A 94 14.65 -16.92 4.48
CA ASN A 94 15.29 -16.77 5.79
C ASN A 94 15.11 -18.00 6.66
N MET A 95 13.96 -18.66 6.58
CA MET A 95 13.68 -19.88 7.32
C MET A 95 14.59 -21.05 6.87
N ILE A 96 14.90 -21.10 5.57
CA ILE A 96 15.79 -22.11 4.99
C ILE A 96 17.23 -21.91 5.48
N TYR A 97 17.73 -20.67 5.47
CA TYR A 97 19.11 -20.39 5.91
C TYR A 97 19.31 -20.42 7.44
N SER A 98 18.30 -20.06 8.19
CA SER A 98 18.36 -19.94 9.65
C SER A 98 16.99 -20.24 10.26
N PRO A 99 16.70 -21.52 10.54
CA PRO A 99 15.43 -21.93 11.13
C PRO A 99 15.12 -21.16 12.42
N HIS A 100 13.93 -20.58 12.48
CA HIS A 100 13.46 -19.78 13.62
C HIS A 100 11.95 -19.92 13.76
N GLN A 101 11.39 -19.48 14.90
CA GLN A 101 9.95 -19.50 15.10
C GLN A 101 9.26 -18.56 14.09
N LEU A 102 8.28 -19.10 13.37
CA LEU A 102 7.38 -18.36 12.47
C LEU A 102 6.04 -18.13 13.15
N ASP A 103 5.76 -16.87 13.48
CA ASP A 103 4.45 -16.49 13.98
C ASP A 103 3.47 -16.32 12.81
N VAL A 104 2.39 -17.09 12.86
CA VAL A 104 1.28 -17.04 11.91
C VAL A 104 0.11 -16.32 12.56
N TYR A 105 -0.31 -15.22 11.97
CA TYR A 105 -1.43 -14.36 12.38
C TYR A 105 -2.47 -14.20 11.28
N THR A 106 -2.30 -14.91 10.16
CA THR A 106 -3.19 -14.86 8.99
C THR A 106 -3.97 -16.15 8.82
N ASP A 107 -5.16 -16.02 8.26
CA ASP A 107 -6.05 -17.05 7.76
C ASP A 107 -6.44 -16.64 6.33
N LEU A 108 -6.82 -17.57 5.46
CA LEU A 108 -6.94 -17.30 4.04
C LEU A 108 -8.35 -17.59 3.50
N CYS A 109 -8.74 -16.83 2.48
CA CYS A 109 -9.70 -17.24 1.47
C CYS A 109 -9.16 -16.94 0.07
N SER A 110 -9.68 -17.58 -0.95
CA SER A 110 -9.23 -17.44 -2.33
C SER A 110 -10.41 -17.22 -3.27
N ALA A 111 -10.27 -16.27 -4.17
CA ALA A 111 -11.17 -16.07 -5.30
C ALA A 111 -10.37 -16.12 -6.61
N LYS A 112 -10.62 -17.14 -7.43
CA LYS A 112 -10.01 -17.26 -8.74
C LYS A 112 -10.62 -16.25 -9.68
N ILE A 113 -9.82 -15.24 -10.07
CA ILE A 113 -10.17 -14.19 -11.03
C ILE A 113 -9.46 -14.35 -12.38
N VAL A 114 -8.39 -15.16 -12.44
CA VAL A 114 -7.61 -15.42 -13.64
C VAL A 114 -7.75 -16.89 -14.03
N PRO A 115 -8.27 -17.20 -15.23
CA PRO A 115 -8.35 -18.57 -15.73
C PRO A 115 -6.96 -19.12 -16.09
N GLY A 116 -6.82 -20.44 -16.12
CA GLY A 116 -5.62 -21.14 -16.55
C GLY A 116 -5.35 -20.91 -18.05
N SER A 117 -4.12 -21.20 -18.48
CA SER A 117 -3.71 -21.03 -19.89
C SER A 117 -4.46 -21.95 -20.86
N ASP A 118 -4.98 -23.08 -20.38
CA ASP A 118 -5.81 -24.06 -21.09
C ASP A 118 -7.32 -23.80 -20.94
N GLU A 119 -7.71 -22.76 -20.24
CA GLU A 119 -9.09 -22.36 -19.98
C GLU A 119 -9.46 -21.14 -20.83
N GLN A 120 -10.78 -20.90 -20.99
CA GLN A 120 -11.26 -19.74 -21.72
C GLN A 120 -10.84 -18.44 -20.99
N PRO A 121 -10.15 -17.50 -21.67
CA PRO A 121 -9.75 -16.25 -21.06
C PRO A 121 -10.96 -15.38 -20.70
N ASN A 122 -10.81 -14.54 -19.69
CA ASN A 122 -11.80 -13.51 -19.38
C ASN A 122 -11.82 -12.44 -20.49
N GLU A 123 -13.01 -11.97 -20.82
CA GLU A 123 -13.17 -10.77 -21.63
C GLU A 123 -12.74 -9.55 -20.80
N ARG A 124 -11.98 -8.63 -21.40
CA ARG A 124 -11.43 -7.46 -20.71
C ARG A 124 -12.53 -6.59 -20.08
N GLU A 125 -13.67 -6.48 -20.74
CA GLU A 125 -14.84 -5.72 -20.31
C GLU A 125 -15.45 -6.27 -19.02
N LEU A 126 -15.13 -7.52 -18.66
CA LEU A 126 -15.63 -8.19 -17.46
C LEU A 126 -14.69 -8.11 -16.26
N PHE A 127 -13.46 -7.58 -16.41
CA PHE A 127 -12.46 -7.56 -15.31
C PHE A 127 -13.00 -6.82 -14.08
N GLY A 128 -13.71 -5.70 -14.26
CA GLY A 128 -14.34 -4.97 -13.17
C GLY A 128 -15.36 -5.84 -12.41
N VAL A 129 -16.30 -6.44 -13.13
CA VAL A 129 -17.38 -7.27 -12.55
C VAL A 129 -16.82 -8.51 -11.85
N ILE A 130 -15.82 -9.16 -12.45
CA ILE A 130 -15.15 -10.33 -11.86
C ILE A 130 -14.45 -9.94 -10.55
N THR A 131 -13.79 -8.77 -10.52
CA THR A 131 -13.11 -8.28 -9.32
C THR A 131 -14.11 -7.88 -8.24
N GLU A 132 -15.23 -7.23 -8.59
CA GLU A 132 -16.31 -6.91 -7.64
C GLU A 132 -16.89 -8.17 -7.00
N ASP A 133 -17.20 -9.21 -7.79
CA ASP A 133 -17.72 -10.49 -7.26
C ASP A 133 -16.68 -11.17 -6.35
N ALA A 134 -15.39 -11.12 -6.69
CA ALA A 134 -14.32 -11.65 -5.87
C ALA A 134 -14.22 -10.92 -4.51
N ILE A 135 -14.32 -9.59 -4.50
CA ILE A 135 -14.34 -8.78 -3.28
C ILE A 135 -15.55 -9.14 -2.42
N VAL A 136 -16.75 -9.27 -3.02
CA VAL A 136 -17.98 -9.65 -2.30
C VAL A 136 -17.82 -11.02 -1.64
N LYS A 137 -17.30 -12.02 -2.37
CA LYS A 137 -17.09 -13.37 -1.82
C LYS A 137 -16.07 -13.36 -0.67
N SER A 138 -14.98 -12.62 -0.83
CA SER A 138 -13.97 -12.47 0.21
C SER A 138 -14.54 -11.80 1.47
N ASN A 139 -15.33 -10.73 1.32
CA ASN A 139 -16.01 -10.06 2.44
C ASN A 139 -17.00 -11.00 3.14
N ASN A 140 -17.74 -11.80 2.39
CA ASN A 140 -18.68 -12.78 2.96
C ASN A 140 -17.97 -13.87 3.77
N ASP A 141 -16.75 -14.19 3.40
CA ASP A 141 -15.87 -15.07 4.19
C ASP A 141 -15.23 -14.33 5.40
N GLY A 142 -15.41 -13.02 5.52
CA GLY A 142 -14.82 -12.17 6.57
C GLY A 142 -13.40 -11.69 6.27
N ALA A 143 -12.97 -11.72 5.00
CA ALA A 143 -11.69 -11.16 4.58
C ALA A 143 -11.89 -9.71 4.13
N HIS A 144 -11.44 -8.79 4.96
CA HIS A 144 -11.48 -7.34 4.71
C HIS A 144 -10.12 -6.76 4.27
N ILE A 145 -9.10 -7.61 4.18
CA ILE A 145 -7.79 -7.33 3.60
C ILE A 145 -7.60 -8.25 2.41
N MET A 146 -7.27 -7.69 1.25
CA MET A 146 -7.19 -8.46 0.01
C MET A 146 -5.90 -8.18 -0.74
N CYS A 147 -5.33 -9.24 -1.32
CA CYS A 147 -4.18 -9.22 -2.21
C CYS A 147 -4.65 -9.53 -3.63
N MET A 148 -4.43 -8.62 -4.58
CA MET A 148 -4.66 -8.81 -5.99
C MET A 148 -3.37 -8.52 -6.77
N ALA A 149 -2.55 -9.54 -6.93
CA ALA A 149 -1.27 -9.44 -7.63
C ALA A 149 -1.43 -9.61 -9.16
N VAL A 150 -2.51 -9.06 -9.70
CA VAL A 150 -2.92 -9.22 -11.10
C VAL A 150 -3.10 -7.86 -11.74
N THR A 151 -2.48 -7.67 -12.91
CA THR A 151 -2.64 -6.49 -13.76
C THR A 151 -2.88 -6.90 -15.21
N SER A 152 -3.45 -5.99 -16.01
CA SER A 152 -3.43 -6.12 -17.46
C SER A 152 -2.07 -5.63 -17.98
N SER A 153 -1.74 -6.01 -19.23
CA SER A 153 -0.52 -5.52 -19.88
C SER A 153 -0.64 -4.09 -20.43
N SER A 154 -1.65 -3.34 -20.02
CA SER A 154 -1.89 -1.99 -20.54
C SER A 154 -1.78 -0.96 -19.43
N ALA A 155 -1.12 0.15 -19.73
CA ALA A 155 -1.11 1.37 -18.94
C ALA A 155 -2.09 2.38 -19.56
N ASN A 156 -2.66 3.25 -18.72
CA ASN A 156 -3.63 4.28 -19.13
C ASN A 156 -3.15 5.70 -18.79
N GLY A 157 -1.85 5.94 -18.60
CA GLY A 157 -1.33 7.27 -18.23
C GLY A 157 -1.93 7.84 -16.95
N GLY A 158 -2.36 6.99 -16.01
CA GLY A 158 -3.06 7.39 -14.78
C GLY A 158 -4.54 7.70 -14.92
N GLU A 159 -5.09 7.62 -16.13
CA GLU A 159 -6.53 7.81 -16.35
C GLU A 159 -7.33 6.60 -15.84
N PRO A 160 -8.48 6.82 -15.19
CA PRO A 160 -9.33 5.74 -14.72
C PRO A 160 -9.82 4.84 -15.85
N SER A 161 -9.73 3.53 -15.66
CA SER A 161 -10.33 2.52 -16.53
C SER A 161 -11.69 2.06 -15.99
N SER A 162 -12.42 1.24 -16.75
CA SER A 162 -13.61 0.56 -16.24
C SER A 162 -13.28 -0.36 -15.07
N TRP A 163 -12.10 -1.01 -15.11
CA TRP A 163 -11.65 -1.91 -14.06
C TRP A 163 -11.28 -1.15 -12.78
N SER A 164 -10.42 -0.13 -12.87
CA SER A 164 -10.06 0.67 -11.69
C SER A 164 -11.25 1.41 -11.09
N SER A 165 -12.20 1.86 -11.92
CA SER A 165 -13.43 2.51 -11.44
C SER A 165 -14.36 1.55 -10.69
N ALA A 166 -14.49 0.30 -11.14
CA ALA A 166 -15.24 -0.73 -10.46
C ALA A 166 -14.64 -1.04 -9.07
N ILE A 167 -13.31 -1.13 -9.00
CA ILE A 167 -12.59 -1.28 -7.72
C ILE A 167 -12.87 -0.09 -6.79
N ASP A 168 -12.77 1.14 -7.31
CA ASP A 168 -12.98 2.35 -6.51
C ASP A 168 -14.42 2.44 -5.97
N GLU A 169 -15.42 2.13 -6.79
CA GLU A 169 -16.83 2.09 -6.39
C GLU A 169 -17.05 1.03 -5.31
N LYS A 170 -16.50 -0.18 -5.53
CA LYS A 170 -16.68 -1.29 -4.59
C LYS A 170 -16.04 -1.02 -3.23
N LEU A 171 -14.84 -0.44 -3.19
CA LEU A 171 -14.14 -0.10 -1.95
C LEU A 171 -14.79 1.10 -1.24
N PHE A 172 -15.33 2.07 -1.99
CA PHE A 172 -16.11 3.17 -1.41
C PHE A 172 -17.37 2.68 -0.70
N ASN A 173 -18.02 1.64 -1.24
CA ASN A 173 -19.15 0.94 -0.63
C ASN A 173 -20.25 1.89 -0.10
N GLY A 174 -20.65 2.87 -0.90
CA GLY A 174 -21.67 3.85 -0.51
C GLY A 174 -21.29 4.75 0.68
N GLY A 175 -20.00 4.99 0.91
CA GLY A 175 -19.50 5.77 2.03
C GLY A 175 -19.25 4.95 3.32
N LEU A 176 -19.42 3.63 3.26
CA LEU A 176 -19.18 2.70 4.37
C LEU A 176 -18.02 1.74 4.04
N PRO A 177 -16.80 2.24 3.90
CA PRO A 177 -15.66 1.40 3.53
C PRO A 177 -15.43 0.29 4.55
N ASP A 178 -15.39 -0.94 4.06
CA ASP A 178 -15.25 -2.15 4.87
C ASP A 178 -14.00 -2.98 4.52
N SER A 179 -13.26 -2.59 3.49
CA SER A 179 -12.16 -3.38 2.95
C SER A 179 -10.98 -2.51 2.51
N VAL A 180 -9.78 -3.11 2.51
CA VAL A 180 -8.57 -2.59 1.87
C VAL A 180 -8.06 -3.59 0.84
N LEU A 181 -7.73 -3.11 -0.35
CA LEU A 181 -7.21 -3.91 -1.46
C LEU A 181 -5.79 -3.45 -1.80
N PHE A 182 -4.87 -4.40 -1.85
CA PHE A 182 -3.52 -4.22 -2.36
C PHE A 182 -3.45 -4.73 -3.80
N VAL A 183 -2.99 -3.86 -4.71
CA VAL A 183 -2.89 -4.15 -6.15
C VAL A 183 -1.44 -4.00 -6.58
N SER A 184 -0.95 -4.90 -7.43
CA SER A 184 0.41 -4.78 -7.96
C SER A 184 0.52 -3.61 -8.93
N ALA A 185 1.70 -2.95 -8.95
CA ALA A 185 1.95 -1.85 -9.89
C ALA A 185 2.13 -2.33 -11.34
N GLY A 186 2.39 -3.62 -11.53
CA GLY A 186 2.81 -4.17 -12.82
C GLY A 186 4.32 -4.28 -12.94
N ASN A 187 4.79 -4.88 -14.03
CA ASN A 187 6.18 -5.28 -14.13
C ASN A 187 6.83 -4.76 -15.41
N VAL A 188 8.09 -4.29 -15.27
CA VAL A 188 8.94 -4.01 -16.41
C VAL A 188 9.13 -5.29 -17.23
N ARG A 189 8.81 -5.22 -18.53
CA ARG A 189 8.89 -6.36 -19.47
C ARG A 189 10.10 -6.25 -20.36
N GLU A 190 10.39 -5.05 -20.81
CA GLU A 190 11.47 -4.73 -21.73
C GLU A 190 12.24 -3.53 -21.19
N THR A 191 13.54 -3.52 -21.43
CA THR A 191 14.40 -2.41 -20.97
C THR A 191 14.58 -1.34 -22.04
N ASP A 192 14.14 -1.59 -23.27
CA ASP A 192 14.25 -0.70 -24.45
C ASP A 192 15.67 -0.14 -24.66
N GLY A 193 16.69 -0.92 -24.28
CA GLY A 193 18.09 -0.50 -24.33
C GLY A 193 18.50 0.52 -23.26
N LEU A 194 17.62 0.85 -22.31
CA LEU A 194 17.90 1.76 -21.22
C LEU A 194 18.66 1.05 -20.09
N SER A 195 19.46 1.82 -19.35
CA SER A 195 20.11 1.35 -18.13
C SER A 195 19.18 1.50 -16.92
N TYR A 196 19.44 0.71 -15.88
CA TYR A 196 18.81 0.84 -14.57
C TYR A 196 19.18 2.20 -13.90
N PRO A 197 18.23 2.89 -13.25
CA PRO A 197 16.79 2.61 -13.15
C PRO A 197 15.93 3.28 -14.24
N ASN A 198 16.51 3.80 -15.34
CA ASN A 198 15.77 4.58 -16.34
C ASN A 198 14.66 3.77 -17.04
N TYR A 199 14.86 2.48 -17.25
CA TYR A 199 13.80 1.64 -17.83
C TYR A 199 12.61 1.47 -16.87
N ASN A 200 12.83 1.49 -15.53
CA ASN A 200 11.74 1.52 -14.55
C ASN A 200 10.95 2.83 -14.63
N ILE A 201 11.66 3.96 -14.78
CA ILE A 201 11.05 5.28 -14.91
C ILE A 201 10.15 5.35 -16.15
N ASN A 202 10.53 4.68 -17.24
CA ASN A 202 9.77 4.65 -18.48
C ASN A 202 8.64 3.60 -18.49
N ALA A 203 8.67 2.62 -17.60
CA ALA A 203 7.61 1.62 -17.50
C ALA A 203 6.47 2.13 -16.62
N GLU A 204 5.30 2.31 -17.22
CA GLU A 204 4.13 2.84 -16.52
C GLU A 204 3.41 1.79 -15.68
N VAL A 205 2.82 2.24 -14.56
CA VAL A 205 1.90 1.43 -13.74
C VAL A 205 0.78 0.88 -14.61
N GLU A 206 0.56 -0.44 -14.50
CA GLU A 206 -0.42 -1.18 -15.30
C GLU A 206 -1.83 -1.12 -14.68
N ASP A 207 -2.86 -1.16 -15.54
CA ASP A 207 -4.27 -1.24 -15.13
C ASP A 207 -4.54 -2.53 -14.33
N PRO A 208 -5.15 -2.48 -13.13
CA PRO A 208 -5.88 -1.38 -12.51
C PRO A 208 -5.11 -0.59 -11.43
N GLY A 209 -3.77 -0.60 -11.47
CA GLY A 209 -2.94 0.06 -10.45
C GLY A 209 -3.21 1.57 -10.27
N GLN A 210 -3.91 2.24 -11.19
CA GLN A 210 -4.34 3.62 -11.05
C GLN A 210 -5.61 3.80 -10.18
N ALA A 211 -6.17 2.74 -9.59
CA ALA A 211 -7.33 2.86 -8.70
C ALA A 211 -7.01 3.76 -7.49
N TRP A 212 -7.92 4.68 -7.16
CA TRP A 212 -7.73 5.68 -6.10
C TRP A 212 -7.86 5.10 -4.70
N ASN A 213 -8.81 4.17 -4.52
CA ASN A 213 -9.15 3.62 -3.22
C ASN A 213 -8.29 2.40 -2.85
N ALA A 214 -7.68 1.72 -3.82
CA ALA A 214 -6.72 0.65 -3.58
C ALA A 214 -5.33 1.21 -3.21
N ILE A 215 -4.51 0.41 -2.53
CA ILE A 215 -3.06 0.64 -2.39
C ILE A 215 -2.36 -0.09 -3.53
N THR A 216 -1.65 0.65 -4.37
CA THR A 216 -0.80 0.07 -5.41
C THR A 216 0.60 -0.14 -4.87
N VAL A 217 1.10 -1.35 -5.02
CA VAL A 217 2.37 -1.79 -4.45
C VAL A 217 3.39 -1.97 -5.57
N GLY A 218 4.45 -1.19 -5.50
CA GLY A 218 5.65 -1.39 -6.30
C GLY A 218 6.67 -2.26 -5.56
N ALA A 219 7.84 -2.44 -6.13
CA ALA A 219 8.87 -3.30 -5.58
C ALA A 219 10.21 -2.58 -5.39
N TYR A 220 10.85 -2.83 -4.26
CA TYR A 220 12.25 -2.53 -3.98
C TYR A 220 13.00 -3.83 -3.68
N THR A 221 14.30 -3.79 -3.42
CA THR A 221 15.03 -5.01 -3.08
C THR A 221 16.16 -4.79 -2.07
N GLU A 222 16.25 -5.72 -1.13
CA GLU A 222 17.38 -5.92 -0.23
C GLU A 222 18.31 -7.07 -0.71
N LYS A 223 17.85 -7.84 -1.72
CA LYS A 223 18.50 -9.06 -2.20
C LYS A 223 19.61 -8.72 -3.19
N THR A 224 20.85 -8.83 -2.73
CA THR A 224 22.06 -8.53 -3.54
C THR A 224 23.15 -9.58 -3.42
N PHE A 225 22.91 -10.63 -2.63
CA PHE A 225 23.88 -11.70 -2.44
C PHE A 225 23.63 -12.84 -3.45
N ILE A 226 24.71 -13.32 -4.06
CA ILE A 226 24.73 -14.47 -5.00
C ILE A 226 25.83 -15.40 -4.55
N SER A 227 25.49 -16.62 -4.14
CA SER A 227 26.44 -17.65 -3.77
C SER A 227 26.65 -18.73 -4.84
N ASP A 228 25.73 -18.83 -5.80
CA ASP A 228 25.77 -19.85 -6.85
C ASP A 228 26.99 -19.63 -7.77
N GLU A 229 27.91 -20.63 -7.80
CA GLU A 229 29.13 -20.62 -8.58
C GLU A 229 28.89 -20.49 -10.11
N ASN A 230 27.70 -20.86 -10.59
CA ASN A 230 27.32 -20.69 -12.00
C ASN A 230 27.15 -19.22 -12.39
N TYR A 231 27.08 -18.31 -11.41
CA TYR A 231 26.94 -16.87 -11.63
C TYR A 231 28.22 -16.09 -11.25
N GLN A 232 29.39 -16.74 -11.25
CA GLN A 232 30.66 -16.05 -10.97
C GLN A 232 30.88 -14.90 -11.95
N GLY A 233 31.19 -13.71 -11.45
CA GLY A 233 31.42 -12.52 -12.25
C GLY A 233 30.16 -11.77 -12.69
N VAL A 234 28.97 -12.23 -12.28
CA VAL A 234 27.72 -11.53 -12.49
C VAL A 234 27.34 -10.77 -11.22
N SER A 235 26.80 -9.57 -11.37
CA SER A 235 26.31 -8.75 -10.25
C SER A 235 24.79 -8.56 -10.33
N PRO A 236 24.13 -8.37 -9.17
CA PRO A 236 22.73 -7.96 -9.16
C PRO A 236 22.54 -6.63 -9.88
N GLU A 237 21.40 -6.47 -10.56
CA GLU A 237 21.07 -5.26 -11.32
C GLU A 237 20.82 -4.05 -10.41
N ALA A 238 20.02 -4.23 -9.36
CA ALA A 238 19.72 -3.20 -8.40
C ALA A 238 20.64 -3.27 -7.16
N PRO A 239 21.15 -2.15 -6.68
CA PRO A 239 21.83 -2.07 -5.39
C PRO A 239 20.81 -2.30 -4.25
N LYS A 240 21.34 -2.70 -3.09
CA LYS A 240 20.56 -2.90 -1.87
C LYS A 240 19.78 -1.65 -1.49
N GLY A 241 18.48 -1.82 -1.20
CA GLY A 241 17.57 -0.73 -0.87
C GLY A 241 17.06 0.06 -2.09
N GLY A 242 17.49 -0.29 -3.29
CA GLY A 242 17.05 0.38 -4.53
C GLY A 242 15.74 -0.15 -5.06
N LEU A 243 15.19 0.55 -6.05
CA LEU A 243 14.00 0.11 -6.77
C LEU A 243 14.27 -1.27 -7.41
N SER A 244 13.35 -2.24 -7.22
CA SER A 244 13.51 -3.53 -7.89
C SER A 244 13.50 -3.37 -9.42
N PRO A 245 14.36 -4.10 -10.15
CA PRO A 245 14.38 -4.04 -11.63
C PRO A 245 13.03 -4.34 -12.28
N TYR A 246 12.12 -4.94 -11.54
CA TYR A 246 10.80 -5.32 -12.02
C TYR A 246 9.74 -4.25 -11.83
N SER A 247 9.94 -3.25 -10.95
CA SER A 247 8.91 -2.29 -10.57
C SER A 247 8.60 -1.28 -11.68
N THR A 248 7.33 -1.07 -11.99
CA THR A 248 6.85 0.04 -12.82
C THR A 248 6.62 1.29 -11.97
N THR A 249 6.45 2.44 -12.62
CA THR A 249 6.34 3.77 -11.99
C THR A 249 5.22 4.60 -12.61
N SER A 250 4.86 5.72 -11.97
CA SER A 250 3.95 6.71 -12.52
C SER A 250 4.65 8.00 -12.98
N CYS A 251 5.94 7.92 -13.32
CA CYS A 251 6.76 9.10 -13.63
C CYS A 251 6.29 9.90 -14.84
N HIS A 252 5.57 9.27 -15.76
CA HIS A 252 5.02 9.91 -16.96
C HIS A 252 3.58 10.42 -16.79
N TRP A 253 3.00 10.25 -15.59
CA TRP A 253 1.64 10.72 -15.35
C TRP A 253 1.61 12.20 -15.03
N ASP A 254 0.86 12.97 -15.82
CA ASP A 254 0.71 14.41 -15.61
C ASP A 254 -0.08 14.73 -14.33
N LYS A 255 0.61 15.16 -13.26
CA LYS A 255 0.00 15.70 -12.01
C LYS A 255 -1.17 14.88 -11.46
N SER A 256 -1.20 13.59 -11.76
CA SER A 256 -2.22 12.68 -11.29
C SER A 256 -1.89 12.16 -9.87
N ILE A 257 -2.60 11.13 -9.45
CA ILE A 257 -2.34 10.48 -8.16
C ILE A 257 -0.92 9.90 -8.09
N ILE A 258 -0.40 9.77 -6.87
CA ILE A 258 0.89 9.13 -6.60
C ILE A 258 0.68 7.61 -6.68
N LYS A 259 1.39 6.94 -7.58
CA LYS A 259 1.43 5.49 -7.71
C LYS A 259 2.85 5.03 -8.10
N PRO A 260 3.32 3.89 -7.52
CA PRO A 260 2.72 3.16 -6.41
C PRO A 260 2.67 4.02 -5.14
N GLU A 261 1.81 3.69 -4.16
CA GLU A 261 1.84 4.37 -2.87
C GLU A 261 2.98 3.88 -1.97
N ILE A 262 3.28 2.58 -2.03
CA ILE A 262 4.33 1.94 -1.20
C ILE A 262 5.12 0.94 -2.00
N LEU A 263 6.30 0.59 -1.50
CA LEU A 263 7.13 -0.49 -2.01
C LEU A 263 7.30 -1.58 -0.96
N MET A 264 7.38 -2.85 -1.42
CA MET A 264 7.79 -3.98 -0.59
C MET A 264 8.87 -4.78 -1.33
N GLU A 265 9.52 -5.75 -0.65
CA GLU A 265 10.52 -6.59 -1.28
C GLU A 265 9.93 -7.35 -2.48
N GLY A 266 10.55 -7.21 -3.64
CA GLY A 266 10.13 -7.86 -4.88
C GLY A 266 11.25 -8.62 -5.59
N GLY A 267 12.38 -8.83 -4.91
CA GLY A 267 13.53 -9.50 -5.51
C GLY A 267 14.32 -8.63 -6.48
N ASN A 268 15.38 -9.23 -6.99
CA ASN A 268 16.34 -8.57 -7.87
C ASN A 268 16.50 -9.37 -9.19
N ALA A 269 17.23 -8.81 -10.12
CA ALA A 269 17.59 -9.44 -11.38
C ALA A 269 19.12 -9.43 -11.56
N ILE A 270 19.58 -10.17 -12.53
CA ILE A 270 20.93 -10.03 -13.10
C ILE A 270 20.82 -9.53 -14.53
N ARG A 271 21.85 -8.85 -14.97
CA ARG A 271 21.94 -8.41 -16.37
C ARG A 271 22.85 -9.34 -17.15
N ASP A 272 22.36 -9.87 -18.25
CA ASP A 272 23.14 -10.59 -19.24
C ASP A 272 23.13 -9.79 -20.55
N GLY A 273 24.20 -9.07 -20.81
CA GLY A 273 24.26 -8.13 -21.90
C GLY A 273 23.22 -7.01 -21.77
N GLN A 274 22.28 -6.93 -22.72
CA GLN A 274 21.17 -5.96 -22.69
C GLN A 274 19.85 -6.51 -22.12
N LYS A 275 19.82 -7.80 -21.72
CA LYS A 275 18.61 -8.43 -21.22
C LYS A 275 18.67 -8.58 -19.71
N LEU A 276 17.54 -8.32 -19.06
CA LEU A 276 17.32 -8.77 -17.70
C LEU A 276 17.16 -10.29 -17.74
N SER A 277 18.07 -11.00 -17.12
CA SER A 277 18.05 -12.45 -17.04
C SER A 277 17.33 -12.90 -15.78
N GLY A 278 16.78 -14.13 -15.83
CA GLY A 278 16.25 -14.77 -14.64
C GLY A 278 17.30 -14.83 -13.54
N ALA A 279 16.98 -14.27 -12.40
CA ALA A 279 17.88 -14.19 -11.26
C ALA A 279 18.17 -15.57 -10.67
N PRO A 280 19.37 -15.79 -10.08
CA PRO A 280 19.59 -16.92 -9.19
C PRO A 280 18.57 -16.92 -8.04
N SER A 281 18.37 -18.08 -7.45
CA SER A 281 17.30 -18.29 -6.46
C SER A 281 17.41 -17.32 -5.27
N GLU A 282 18.63 -16.96 -4.89
CA GLU A 282 18.92 -16.05 -3.76
C GLU A 282 18.40 -14.63 -3.99
N LEU A 283 18.23 -14.23 -5.23
CA LEU A 283 17.68 -12.92 -5.58
C LEU A 283 16.14 -12.92 -5.67
N ASN A 284 15.49 -14.05 -5.47
CA ASN A 284 14.04 -14.22 -5.46
C ASN A 284 13.52 -14.46 -4.04
N LEU A 285 12.20 -14.47 -3.88
CA LEU A 285 11.52 -14.90 -2.66
C LEU A 285 11.09 -16.36 -2.82
N VAL A 286 11.02 -17.10 -1.71
CA VAL A 286 10.56 -18.49 -1.68
C VAL A 286 9.19 -18.59 -1.06
N SER A 287 8.30 -19.35 -1.70
CA SER A 287 6.92 -19.54 -1.28
C SER A 287 6.41 -20.94 -1.62
N THR A 288 5.15 -21.24 -1.25
CA THR A 288 4.47 -22.52 -1.52
C THR A 288 4.16 -22.72 -3.00
N ASN A 289 4.30 -23.95 -3.52
CA ASN A 289 4.03 -24.29 -4.92
C ASN A 289 2.62 -24.89 -5.10
N SER A 290 2.00 -24.66 -6.24
CA SER A 290 0.66 -25.17 -6.55
C SER A 290 0.59 -26.67 -6.82
N ASN A 291 1.74 -27.33 -7.07
CA ASN A 291 1.82 -28.77 -7.29
C ASN A 291 2.80 -29.41 -6.28
N PRO A 292 2.37 -29.59 -5.03
CA PRO A 292 3.22 -30.11 -3.96
C PRO A 292 3.66 -31.56 -4.16
N LEU A 293 3.06 -32.30 -5.10
CA LEU A 293 3.50 -33.65 -5.46
C LEU A 293 4.81 -33.66 -6.27
N ILE A 294 5.12 -32.53 -6.93
CA ILE A 294 6.35 -32.38 -7.72
C ILE A 294 7.35 -31.53 -6.95
N HIS A 295 6.92 -30.34 -6.50
CA HIS A 295 7.72 -29.41 -5.72
C HIS A 295 6.86 -28.72 -4.67
N GLN A 296 7.33 -28.71 -3.43
CA GLN A 296 6.66 -28.05 -2.30
C GLN A 296 6.81 -26.53 -2.36
N PHE A 297 7.94 -26.05 -2.89
CA PHE A 297 8.28 -24.63 -2.91
C PHE A 297 8.51 -24.14 -4.33
N GLY A 298 8.36 -22.83 -4.50
CA GLY A 298 8.64 -22.12 -5.74
C GLY A 298 9.25 -20.77 -5.47
N ALA A 299 10.06 -20.27 -6.39
CA ALA A 299 10.63 -18.95 -6.35
C ALA A 299 9.71 -17.95 -7.05
N ILE A 300 9.60 -16.74 -6.49
CA ILE A 300 8.78 -15.64 -7.01
C ILE A 300 9.50 -14.31 -6.84
N ASN A 301 9.20 -13.35 -7.67
CA ASN A 301 9.73 -11.99 -7.62
C ASN A 301 8.70 -10.97 -8.11
N ALA A 302 9.17 -9.75 -8.33
CA ALA A 302 8.45 -8.63 -8.92
C ALA A 302 7.35 -8.05 -8.01
N THR A 303 6.52 -7.20 -8.57
CA THR A 303 5.49 -6.48 -7.81
C THR A 303 4.38 -7.38 -7.27
N SER A 304 4.25 -8.60 -7.81
CA SER A 304 3.34 -9.61 -7.27
C SER A 304 3.77 -10.06 -5.87
N ALA A 305 5.06 -10.40 -5.69
CA ALA A 305 5.61 -10.77 -4.39
C ALA A 305 5.48 -9.62 -3.38
N ALA A 306 5.82 -8.40 -3.81
CA ALA A 306 5.69 -7.19 -3.02
C ALA A 306 4.24 -6.98 -2.54
N THR A 307 3.24 -7.20 -3.40
CA THR A 307 1.81 -7.06 -3.07
C THR A 307 1.36 -8.06 -2.02
N ALA A 308 1.81 -9.30 -2.11
CA ALA A 308 1.50 -10.32 -1.11
C ALA A 308 2.10 -9.97 0.27
N LEU A 309 3.36 -9.49 0.30
CA LEU A 309 4.00 -9.03 1.53
C LEU A 309 3.30 -7.79 2.13
N ALA A 310 2.80 -6.87 1.29
CA ALA A 310 2.02 -5.73 1.76
C ALA A 310 0.71 -6.17 2.44
N ALA A 311 -0.02 -7.12 1.86
CA ALA A 311 -1.23 -7.68 2.45
C ALA A 311 -0.94 -8.42 3.77
N ARG A 312 0.21 -9.14 3.86
CA ARG A 312 0.68 -9.77 5.10
C ARG A 312 0.94 -8.72 6.19
N LEU A 313 1.63 -7.62 5.89
CA LEU A 313 1.89 -6.55 6.86
C LEU A 313 0.58 -5.88 7.32
N ALA A 314 -0.35 -5.62 6.40
CA ALA A 314 -1.67 -5.10 6.75
C ALA A 314 -2.43 -6.03 7.70
N ALA A 315 -2.35 -7.35 7.48
CA ALA A 315 -2.92 -8.33 8.39
C ALA A 315 -2.24 -8.32 9.77
N LYS A 316 -0.94 -8.11 9.83
CA LYS A 316 -0.21 -7.96 11.11
C LYS A 316 -0.65 -6.72 11.88
N ILE A 317 -0.84 -5.58 11.21
CA ILE A 317 -1.39 -4.35 11.80
C ILE A 317 -2.78 -4.63 12.37
N LYS A 318 -3.66 -5.27 11.61
CA LYS A 318 -5.02 -5.63 12.05
C LYS A 318 -5.02 -6.62 13.21
N HIS A 319 -4.13 -7.61 13.19
CA HIS A 319 -3.97 -8.58 14.27
C HIS A 319 -3.52 -7.91 15.59
N SER A 320 -2.59 -6.97 15.50
CA SER A 320 -2.07 -6.23 16.66
C SER A 320 -3.12 -5.30 17.27
N ASN A 321 -4.01 -4.74 16.46
CA ASN A 321 -5.15 -3.95 16.92
C ASN A 321 -6.40 -4.27 16.10
N PRO A 322 -7.23 -5.22 16.57
CA PRO A 322 -8.42 -5.68 15.85
C PRO A 322 -9.52 -4.63 15.65
N THR A 323 -9.46 -3.50 16.35
CA THR A 323 -10.47 -2.43 16.24
C THR A 323 -10.25 -1.49 15.07
N LEU A 324 -9.02 -1.45 14.50
CA LEU A 324 -8.68 -0.54 13.40
C LEU A 324 -9.56 -0.75 12.17
N SER A 325 -10.06 0.35 11.61
CA SER A 325 -10.80 0.34 10.35
C SER A 325 -9.88 0.07 9.14
N PRO A 326 -10.44 -0.36 7.99
CA PRO A 326 -9.68 -0.47 6.75
C PRO A 326 -8.99 0.83 6.33
N LEU A 327 -9.60 1.99 6.58
CA LEU A 327 -9.02 3.30 6.29
C LEU A 327 -7.77 3.55 7.15
N THR A 328 -7.79 3.16 8.41
CA THR A 328 -6.65 3.30 9.31
C THR A 328 -5.52 2.34 8.95
N ILE A 329 -5.84 1.08 8.61
CA ILE A 329 -4.83 0.12 8.12
C ILE A 329 -4.15 0.68 6.88
N ARG A 330 -4.93 1.15 5.89
CA ARG A 330 -4.44 1.80 4.68
C ARG A 330 -3.56 3.01 5.01
N GLY A 331 -4.00 3.84 5.95
CA GLY A 331 -3.26 5.00 6.42
C GLY A 331 -1.93 4.63 7.08
N LEU A 332 -1.91 3.61 7.95
CA LEU A 332 -0.70 3.15 8.65
C LEU A 332 0.35 2.55 7.70
N MET A 333 -0.08 1.86 6.64
CA MET A 333 0.85 1.38 5.60
C MET A 333 1.63 2.53 4.96
N VAL A 334 0.96 3.65 4.64
CA VAL A 334 1.60 4.84 4.09
C VAL A 334 2.31 5.66 5.16
N HIS A 335 1.72 5.76 6.34
CA HIS A 335 2.28 6.54 7.45
C HIS A 335 3.62 6.01 7.94
N SER A 336 3.77 4.69 8.04
CA SER A 336 5.01 4.05 8.47
C SER A 336 6.08 4.00 7.37
N ALA A 337 5.70 4.28 6.12
CA ALA A 337 6.61 4.15 4.98
C ALA A 337 7.73 5.22 5.01
N GLU A 338 8.94 4.78 4.64
CA GLU A 338 10.14 5.60 4.59
C GLU A 338 10.94 5.27 3.33
N TRP A 339 11.57 6.29 2.76
CA TRP A 339 12.51 6.09 1.65
C TRP A 339 13.85 5.59 2.17
N THR A 340 14.42 4.61 1.51
CA THR A 340 15.81 4.21 1.76
C THR A 340 16.78 5.26 1.22
N ASP A 341 18.01 5.27 1.73
CA ASP A 341 19.06 6.16 1.23
C ASP A 341 19.30 5.95 -0.27
N GLU A 342 19.19 4.71 -0.72
CA GLU A 342 19.39 4.37 -2.12
C GLU A 342 18.29 4.92 -3.03
N MET A 343 17.01 4.86 -2.61
CA MET A 343 15.90 5.49 -3.35
C MET A 343 16.12 6.99 -3.48
N VAL A 344 16.54 7.64 -2.38
CA VAL A 344 16.84 9.08 -2.38
C VAL A 344 17.99 9.36 -3.34
N ARG A 345 19.04 8.53 -3.35
CA ARG A 345 20.20 8.66 -4.25
C ARG A 345 19.78 8.51 -5.72
N GLN A 346 18.99 7.50 -6.05
CA GLN A 346 18.48 7.23 -7.40
C GLN A 346 17.60 8.36 -7.95
N CYS A 347 16.85 9.02 -7.06
CA CYS A 347 15.95 10.12 -7.40
C CYS A 347 16.55 11.51 -7.10
N SER A 348 17.89 11.63 -7.06
CA SER A 348 18.59 12.91 -6.84
C SER A 348 19.37 13.33 -8.08
N ASN A 349 19.31 14.62 -8.40
CA ASN A 349 20.11 15.23 -9.46
C ASN A 349 21.18 16.13 -8.83
N ASN A 350 22.46 15.88 -9.08
CA ASN A 350 23.58 16.63 -8.53
C ASN A 350 23.51 16.78 -6.98
N GLY A 351 23.08 15.72 -6.28
CA GLY A 351 22.92 15.74 -4.83
C GLY A 351 21.64 16.44 -4.33
N ILE A 352 20.81 16.99 -5.20
CA ILE A 352 19.54 17.61 -4.84
C ILE A 352 18.42 16.58 -5.04
N ARG A 353 17.69 16.29 -3.96
CA ARG A 353 16.55 15.36 -3.97
C ARG A 353 15.44 15.87 -4.90
N ASN A 354 15.03 15.05 -5.86
CA ASN A 354 13.86 15.31 -6.69
C ASN A 354 12.62 14.60 -6.10
N ILE A 355 11.86 15.35 -5.31
CA ILE A 355 10.66 14.83 -4.61
C ILE A 355 9.59 14.33 -5.59
N GLU A 356 9.42 14.96 -6.74
CA GLU A 356 8.44 14.53 -7.74
C GLU A 356 8.81 13.16 -8.31
N LEU A 357 10.06 12.98 -8.72
CA LEU A 357 10.57 11.71 -9.22
C LEU A 357 10.49 10.61 -8.13
N LEU A 358 10.84 10.94 -6.89
CA LEU A 358 10.82 10.01 -5.77
C LEU A 358 9.40 9.51 -5.46
N LEU A 359 8.42 10.42 -5.44
CA LEU A 359 7.02 10.05 -5.21
C LEU A 359 6.45 9.19 -6.34
N HIS A 360 6.75 9.51 -7.59
CA HIS A 360 6.22 8.75 -8.72
C HIS A 360 6.97 7.44 -9.00
N SER A 361 8.20 7.28 -8.49
CA SER A 361 8.96 6.02 -8.59
C SER A 361 8.76 5.13 -7.37
N CYS A 362 8.78 5.70 -6.16
CA CYS A 362 8.86 4.96 -4.90
C CYS A 362 7.67 5.21 -3.96
N GLY A 363 6.69 6.03 -4.37
CA GLY A 363 5.59 6.42 -3.50
C GLY A 363 6.08 7.07 -2.20
N TYR A 364 5.53 6.66 -1.09
CA TYR A 364 5.96 7.09 0.24
C TYR A 364 7.12 6.25 0.80
N GLY A 365 7.59 5.22 0.04
CA GLY A 365 8.70 4.35 0.42
C GLY A 365 8.26 2.98 0.92
N VAL A 366 9.10 2.38 1.78
CA VAL A 366 8.88 1.04 2.35
C VAL A 366 8.23 1.16 3.71
N PRO A 367 7.04 0.55 3.95
CA PRO A 367 6.42 0.51 5.26
C PRO A 367 7.33 -0.12 6.31
N ASN A 368 7.49 0.57 7.43
CA ASN A 368 8.21 0.05 8.59
C ASN A 368 7.24 -0.67 9.51
N GLU A 369 7.45 -1.98 9.67
CA GLU A 369 6.57 -2.84 10.45
C GLU A 369 6.44 -2.40 11.92
N GLN A 370 7.56 -2.05 12.57
CA GLN A 370 7.54 -1.64 13.97
C GLN A 370 6.75 -0.35 14.17
N LYS A 371 7.00 0.66 13.32
CA LYS A 371 6.27 1.93 13.36
C LYS A 371 4.79 1.80 13.00
N ALA A 372 4.43 0.80 12.17
CA ALA A 372 3.05 0.55 11.79
C ALA A 372 2.22 -0.12 12.88
N VAL A 373 2.87 -0.91 13.75
CA VAL A 373 2.21 -1.77 14.74
C VAL A 373 2.20 -1.15 16.14
N MET A 374 3.25 -0.44 16.52
CA MET A 374 3.44 0.01 17.90
C MET A 374 3.88 1.49 17.99
N SER A 375 3.36 2.18 19.01
CA SER A 375 4.02 3.34 19.58
C SER A 375 5.11 2.86 20.55
N ASP A 376 6.23 3.54 20.61
CA ASP A 376 7.33 3.28 21.54
C ASP A 376 7.70 4.55 22.32
N GLU A 377 8.76 4.48 23.14
CA GLU A 377 9.17 5.58 23.99
C GLU A 377 9.48 6.89 23.24
N SER A 378 9.97 6.78 22.01
CA SER A 378 10.39 7.92 21.17
C SER A 378 9.45 8.21 20.00
N HIS A 379 8.40 7.37 19.84
CA HIS A 379 7.49 7.41 18.70
C HIS A 379 6.04 7.25 19.19
N VAL A 380 5.30 8.33 19.19
CA VAL A 380 3.90 8.35 19.66
C VAL A 380 2.96 8.69 18.53
N THR A 381 1.96 7.83 18.34
CA THR A 381 0.98 7.96 17.26
C THR A 381 -0.41 8.24 17.83
N PHE A 382 -1.01 9.33 17.35
CA PHE A 382 -2.42 9.67 17.52
C PHE A 382 -3.20 9.22 16.31
N ILE A 383 -4.32 8.52 16.52
CA ILE A 383 -5.23 8.06 15.46
C ILE A 383 -6.62 8.57 15.77
N ALA A 384 -7.25 9.23 14.79
CA ALA A 384 -8.64 9.67 14.86
C ALA A 384 -9.42 9.13 13.64
N GLU A 385 -10.39 8.27 13.90
CA GLU A 385 -11.37 7.79 12.91
C GLU A 385 -12.63 8.64 13.04
N GLN A 386 -12.96 9.38 11.99
CA GLN A 386 -14.03 10.38 12.02
C GLN A 386 -14.87 10.32 10.73
N GLU A 387 -16.05 10.93 10.82
CA GLU A 387 -16.95 11.12 9.69
C GLU A 387 -17.25 12.62 9.53
N ILE A 388 -17.04 13.17 8.33
CA ILE A 388 -17.32 14.56 8.03
C ILE A 388 -18.48 14.67 7.04
N HIS A 389 -19.36 15.64 7.28
CA HIS A 389 -20.45 16.02 6.39
C HIS A 389 -20.09 17.34 5.69
N PRO A 390 -19.42 17.29 4.53
CA PRO A 390 -18.76 18.46 3.95
C PRO A 390 -19.71 19.53 3.42
N PHE A 391 -20.98 19.21 3.12
CA PHE A 391 -21.89 20.12 2.44
C PHE A 391 -23.02 20.62 3.34
N ASP A 392 -23.41 21.92 3.10
CA ASP A 392 -24.62 22.48 3.69
C ASP A 392 -25.89 21.80 3.14
N GLY A 393 -26.63 21.12 4.02
CA GLY A 393 -27.89 20.45 3.70
C GLY A 393 -29.06 21.39 3.37
N ASN A 394 -28.94 22.67 3.67
CA ASN A 394 -29.98 23.68 3.41
C ASN A 394 -29.85 24.32 2.01
N SER A 395 -28.77 24.06 1.29
CA SER A 395 -28.50 24.62 -0.02
C SER A 395 -28.96 23.67 -1.14
N LYS A 396 -29.57 24.24 -2.22
CA LYS A 396 -29.87 23.46 -3.43
C LYS A 396 -28.63 22.95 -4.16
N LYS A 397 -27.46 23.58 -3.95
CA LYS A 397 -26.17 23.20 -4.52
C LYS A 397 -25.24 22.76 -3.40
N CYS A 398 -24.37 21.81 -3.68
CA CYS A 398 -23.31 21.43 -2.76
C CYS A 398 -22.37 22.62 -2.51
N ARG A 399 -22.40 23.15 -1.29
CA ARG A 399 -21.47 24.17 -0.78
C ARG A 399 -20.78 23.60 0.43
N PHE A 400 -19.48 23.77 0.49
CA PHE A 400 -18.74 23.36 1.67
C PHE A 400 -19.11 24.24 2.87
N ASP A 401 -19.40 23.59 4.00
CA ASP A 401 -19.83 24.27 5.23
C ASP A 401 -19.09 23.74 6.47
N ASN A 402 -18.61 22.50 6.45
CA ASN A 402 -18.01 21.86 7.61
C ASN A 402 -16.53 21.52 7.39
N MET A 403 -15.76 21.73 8.45
CA MET A 403 -14.39 21.26 8.62
C MET A 403 -14.21 20.75 10.04
N HIS A 404 -13.27 19.87 10.27
CA HIS A 404 -12.89 19.43 11.61
C HIS A 404 -11.60 20.10 12.04
N ILE A 405 -11.55 20.65 13.24
CA ILE A 405 -10.32 21.08 13.91
C ILE A 405 -10.15 20.20 15.15
N LEU A 406 -9.08 19.44 15.17
CA LEU A 406 -8.76 18.50 16.24
C LEU A 406 -7.60 19.06 17.07
N GLU A 407 -7.72 19.00 18.38
CA GLU A 407 -6.61 19.24 19.29
C GLU A 407 -5.75 18.00 19.39
N LEU A 408 -4.44 18.17 19.23
CA LEU A 408 -3.47 17.08 19.31
C LEU A 408 -3.04 16.89 20.78
N PRO A 409 -3.01 15.65 21.30
CA PRO A 409 -2.78 15.38 22.72
C PRO A 409 -1.29 15.42 23.08
N TRP A 410 -0.58 16.42 22.61
CA TRP A 410 0.85 16.52 22.85
C TRP A 410 1.17 17.02 24.25
N PRO A 411 2.21 16.49 24.93
CA PRO A 411 2.63 16.92 26.25
C PRO A 411 3.40 18.26 26.14
N LYS A 412 2.64 19.37 26.11
CA LYS A 412 3.19 20.73 25.88
C LYS A 412 4.35 21.06 26.82
N ASP A 413 4.17 20.85 28.12
CA ASP A 413 5.20 21.17 29.12
C ASP A 413 6.52 20.41 28.87
N LEU A 414 6.41 19.14 28.46
CA LEU A 414 7.59 18.34 28.13
C LEU A 414 8.28 18.86 26.88
N LEU A 415 7.51 19.14 25.81
CA LEU A 415 8.05 19.67 24.57
C LEU A 415 8.67 21.06 24.76
N GLU A 416 8.07 21.94 25.57
CA GLU A 416 8.65 23.24 25.92
C GLU A 416 9.97 23.08 26.69
N ASN A 417 10.05 22.14 27.63
CA ASN A 417 11.28 21.84 28.38
C ASN A 417 12.40 21.24 27.52
N MET A 418 12.05 20.57 26.40
CA MET A 418 13.04 20.07 25.42
C MET A 418 13.66 21.20 24.59
N GLY A 419 13.05 22.38 24.53
CA GLY A 419 13.59 23.56 23.87
C GLY A 419 13.85 23.36 22.37
N GLU A 420 15.10 23.51 21.97
CA GLU A 420 15.53 23.44 20.55
C GLU A 420 15.81 22.02 20.03
N VAL A 421 15.46 20.97 20.78
CA VAL A 421 15.59 19.59 20.29
C VAL A 421 14.70 19.40 19.06
N GLU A 422 15.26 18.85 18.00
CA GLU A 422 14.51 18.56 16.77
C GLU A 422 13.48 17.46 17.00
N VAL A 423 12.26 17.72 16.61
CA VAL A 423 11.12 16.80 16.66
C VAL A 423 10.50 16.71 15.28
N LYS A 424 10.28 15.50 14.78
CA LYS A 424 9.59 15.28 13.52
C LYS A 424 8.11 15.03 13.79
N MET A 425 7.25 15.79 13.11
CA MET A 425 5.82 15.52 13.02
C MET A 425 5.48 14.95 11.65
N LYS A 426 4.82 13.79 11.62
CA LYS A 426 4.29 13.18 10.39
C LYS A 426 2.78 13.11 10.47
N VAL A 427 2.11 13.45 9.38
CA VAL A 427 0.65 13.44 9.27
C VAL A 427 0.24 12.61 8.05
N THR A 428 -0.74 11.74 8.24
CA THR A 428 -1.35 10.98 7.14
C THR A 428 -2.87 11.04 7.27
N LEU A 429 -3.54 11.32 6.16
CA LEU A 429 -4.99 11.34 6.04
C LEU A 429 -5.41 10.31 4.99
N SER A 430 -6.23 9.35 5.39
CA SER A 430 -6.75 8.27 4.53
C SER A 430 -8.27 8.35 4.46
N PHE A 431 -8.81 8.39 3.24
CA PHE A 431 -10.25 8.42 2.96
C PHE A 431 -10.50 7.72 1.62
N TYR A 432 -11.74 7.33 1.36
CA TYR A 432 -12.13 6.82 0.05
C TYR A 432 -12.97 7.84 -0.71
N ILE A 433 -12.86 7.78 -2.04
CA ILE A 433 -13.64 8.62 -2.96
C ILE A 433 -14.69 7.77 -3.66
N GLN A 434 -15.85 8.37 -3.94
CA GLN A 434 -16.75 7.81 -4.91
C GLN A 434 -16.29 8.22 -6.31
N PRO A 435 -16.11 7.28 -7.24
CA PRO A 435 -15.73 7.61 -8.60
C PRO A 435 -16.88 8.31 -9.33
N ALA A 436 -16.54 9.15 -10.31
CA ALA A 436 -17.55 9.83 -11.11
C ALA A 436 -18.35 8.86 -11.98
N PRO A 437 -19.67 8.94 -11.99
CA PRO A 437 -20.52 8.13 -12.88
C PRO A 437 -20.35 8.59 -14.34
N GLY A 438 -19.72 7.77 -15.18
CA GLY A 438 -19.65 7.96 -16.63
C GLY A 438 -18.40 8.66 -17.19
N ALA A 439 -18.15 8.44 -18.48
CA ALA A 439 -16.90 8.83 -19.15
C ALA A 439 -16.72 10.34 -19.39
N LYS A 440 -17.80 11.12 -19.44
CA LYS A 440 -17.75 12.57 -19.76
C LYS A 440 -17.17 13.44 -18.65
N THR A 441 -17.10 12.94 -17.43
CA THR A 441 -16.60 13.66 -16.25
C THR A 441 -15.10 13.45 -16.01
N ARG A 442 -14.43 12.61 -16.81
CA ARG A 442 -13.03 12.20 -16.62
C ARG A 442 -11.98 13.17 -17.15
N LEU A 443 -12.37 14.22 -17.86
CA LEU A 443 -11.46 15.15 -18.55
C LEU A 443 -10.73 16.16 -17.64
N ASN A 444 -10.96 16.12 -16.31
CA ASN A 444 -10.31 17.03 -15.36
C ASN A 444 -9.94 16.25 -14.08
N LYS A 445 -8.75 16.50 -13.52
CA LYS A 445 -8.29 15.84 -12.28
C LYS A 445 -9.24 15.94 -11.08
N TYR A 446 -10.15 16.91 -11.10
CA TYR A 446 -11.24 17.09 -10.12
C TYR A 446 -12.56 16.47 -10.57
N ALA A 447 -12.58 15.85 -11.72
CA ALA A 447 -13.79 15.29 -12.31
C ALA A 447 -14.01 13.82 -11.95
N TYR A 448 -12.99 13.13 -11.45
CA TYR A 448 -13.09 11.73 -11.07
C TYR A 448 -13.47 11.52 -9.59
N PRO A 449 -12.78 12.13 -8.59
CA PRO A 449 -13.16 11.98 -7.19
C PRO A 449 -14.42 12.78 -6.85
N SER A 450 -15.30 12.20 -6.02
CA SER A 450 -16.52 12.86 -5.56
C SER A 450 -16.25 14.13 -4.79
N SER A 451 -15.43 14.03 -3.78
CA SER A 451 -14.90 15.08 -2.93
C SER A 451 -13.54 14.63 -2.41
N LEU A 452 -12.69 15.58 -2.09
CA LEU A 452 -11.38 15.32 -1.53
C LEU A 452 -11.31 15.86 -0.11
N LEU A 453 -10.47 15.26 0.72
CA LEU A 453 -10.12 15.83 2.02
C LEU A 453 -8.66 16.31 1.99
N ARG A 454 -8.39 17.34 2.77
CA ARG A 454 -7.08 17.95 2.96
C ARG A 454 -6.83 18.14 4.44
N PHE A 455 -5.57 18.26 4.84
CA PHE A 455 -5.20 18.63 6.19
C PHE A 455 -4.20 19.78 6.20
N ASP A 456 -4.20 20.52 7.30
CA ASP A 456 -3.11 21.43 7.64
C ASP A 456 -2.96 21.54 9.16
N VAL A 457 -1.76 21.86 9.61
CA VAL A 457 -1.39 21.98 11.02
C VAL A 457 -1.16 23.43 11.35
N LYS A 458 -1.66 23.87 12.52
CA LYS A 458 -1.41 25.20 13.07
C LYS A 458 0.09 25.48 13.12
N THR A 459 0.50 26.68 12.71
CA THR A 459 1.90 27.10 12.86
C THR A 459 2.18 27.62 14.26
N ALA A 460 3.45 27.71 14.65
CA ALA A 460 3.83 28.20 15.98
C ALA A 460 3.48 29.69 16.15
N GLU A 461 3.52 30.45 15.05
CA GLU A 461 3.35 31.90 15.04
C GLU A 461 1.88 32.38 15.01
N GLU A 462 0.94 31.51 14.63
CA GLU A 462 -0.49 31.90 14.55
C GLU A 462 -1.26 31.56 15.84
N SER A 463 -2.27 32.39 16.18
CA SER A 463 -3.24 32.04 17.22
C SER A 463 -4.25 31.00 16.70
N TYR A 464 -5.06 30.43 17.59
CA TYR A 464 -6.14 29.51 17.19
C TYR A 464 -7.13 30.17 16.23
N GLU A 465 -7.55 31.41 16.51
CA GLU A 465 -8.51 32.16 15.70
C GLU A 465 -7.92 32.50 14.32
N GLN A 466 -6.62 32.78 14.23
CA GLN A 466 -5.93 33.00 12.96
C GLN A 466 -5.88 31.71 12.14
N PHE A 467 -5.59 30.58 12.77
CA PHE A 467 -5.60 29.26 12.13
C PHE A 467 -6.99 28.91 11.60
N GLU A 468 -8.03 28.99 12.43
CA GLU A 468 -9.42 28.71 12.07
C GLU A 468 -9.85 29.60 10.89
N LYS A 469 -9.57 30.89 10.95
CA LYS A 469 -9.88 31.83 9.87
C LYS A 469 -9.14 31.50 8.58
N ARG A 470 -7.86 31.13 8.66
CA ARG A 470 -7.05 30.74 7.50
C ARG A 470 -7.65 29.51 6.82
N ILE A 471 -7.98 28.47 7.58
CA ILE A 471 -8.56 27.24 7.02
C ILE A 471 -9.96 27.53 6.44
N SER A 472 -10.79 28.32 7.12
CA SER A 472 -12.14 28.70 6.64
C SER A 472 -12.09 29.38 5.28
N HIS A 473 -11.15 30.28 5.03
CA HIS A 473 -10.96 30.90 3.72
C HIS A 473 -10.56 29.90 2.65
N VAL A 474 -9.63 28.97 2.97
CA VAL A 474 -9.12 27.98 2.02
C VAL A 474 -10.24 27.06 1.52
N PHE A 475 -11.05 26.52 2.43
CA PHE A 475 -12.06 25.55 2.01
C PHE A 475 -13.28 26.19 1.34
N GLN A 476 -13.66 27.42 1.71
CA GLN A 476 -14.76 28.16 1.04
C GLN A 476 -14.41 28.50 -0.40
N ASP A 477 -13.20 28.94 -0.67
CA ASP A 477 -12.72 29.22 -2.03
C ASP A 477 -12.53 27.93 -2.85
N GLY A 478 -12.32 26.82 -2.18
CA GLY A 478 -12.14 25.49 -2.80
C GLY A 478 -10.89 25.40 -3.67
N VAL A 479 -9.92 26.29 -3.47
CA VAL A 479 -8.68 26.39 -4.26
C VAL A 479 -7.48 26.37 -3.33
N ASP A 480 -6.61 25.38 -3.47
CA ASP A 480 -5.34 25.24 -2.73
C ASP A 480 -4.35 26.42 -2.92
N LYS A 481 -4.73 27.44 -3.72
CA LYS A 481 -3.84 28.56 -4.08
C LYS A 481 -3.57 29.57 -2.95
N SER A 482 -4.36 29.56 -1.89
CA SER A 482 -4.22 30.49 -0.77
C SER A 482 -3.33 29.98 0.37
N LEU A 483 -2.96 28.70 0.34
CA LEU A 483 -1.97 28.17 1.26
C LEU A 483 -0.57 28.55 0.75
N ASN A 484 0.03 29.55 1.36
CA ASN A 484 1.47 29.77 1.19
C ASN A 484 2.15 28.52 1.72
N ASP A 485 2.79 27.76 0.81
CA ASP A 485 3.70 26.70 1.20
C ASP A 485 4.84 27.37 1.97
N THR A 486 4.81 27.22 3.29
CA THR A 486 5.81 27.86 4.16
C THR A 486 7.18 27.21 4.00
N GLY A 487 7.30 26.18 3.13
CA GLY A 487 8.54 25.43 2.93
C GLY A 487 8.89 24.49 4.09
N ARG A 488 8.03 24.40 5.13
CA ARG A 488 8.33 23.50 6.27
C ARG A 488 8.06 22.02 5.95
N TRP A 489 7.11 21.74 5.06
CA TRP A 489 6.71 20.38 4.70
C TRP A 489 7.73 19.73 3.76
N GLN A 490 8.06 18.46 4.01
CA GLN A 490 9.05 17.72 3.24
C GLN A 490 8.63 17.49 1.78
N ILE A 491 7.35 17.15 1.58
CA ILE A 491 6.76 16.91 0.25
C ILE A 491 6.20 18.22 -0.31
N GLY A 492 5.53 18.98 0.52
CA GLY A 492 4.86 20.24 0.17
C GLY A 492 3.40 20.04 -0.22
N ILE A 493 2.59 21.06 0.10
CA ILE A 493 1.13 21.01 0.02
C ILE A 493 0.61 20.60 -1.35
N GLN A 494 1.21 21.14 -2.42
CA GLN A 494 0.74 20.86 -3.79
C GLN A 494 0.99 19.42 -4.25
N ARG A 495 2.11 18.81 -3.79
CA ARG A 495 2.48 17.44 -4.17
C ARG A 495 1.74 16.42 -3.31
N ARG A 496 1.67 16.64 -1.98
CA ARG A 496 0.97 15.71 -1.08
C ARG A 496 -0.52 15.59 -1.37
N ASN A 497 -1.14 16.64 -1.91
CA ASN A 497 -2.58 16.70 -2.17
C ASN A 497 -3.02 15.93 -3.43
N ARG A 498 -2.41 14.76 -3.69
CA ARG A 498 -2.66 13.90 -4.86
C ARG A 498 -3.08 12.52 -4.41
N GLY A 499 -4.35 12.19 -4.54
CA GLY A 499 -4.91 10.89 -4.16
C GLY A 499 -5.87 10.96 -2.98
N SER A 500 -6.24 9.79 -2.50
CA SER A 500 -7.17 9.56 -1.38
C SER A 500 -6.48 9.00 -0.13
N VAL A 501 -5.17 8.82 -0.17
CA VAL A 501 -4.27 8.72 0.98
C VAL A 501 -3.13 9.72 0.77
N ILE A 502 -3.00 10.65 1.70
CA ILE A 502 -2.04 11.75 1.60
C ILE A 502 -1.22 11.82 2.87
N SER A 503 0.11 11.97 2.73
CA SER A 503 1.03 12.00 3.85
C SER A 503 2.10 13.06 3.64
N ASP A 504 2.53 13.69 4.72
CA ASP A 504 3.67 14.60 4.73
C ASP A 504 4.26 14.71 6.13
N SER A 505 5.47 15.21 6.22
CA SER A 505 6.15 15.43 7.49
C SER A 505 6.96 16.71 7.49
N PHE A 506 7.26 17.21 8.69
CA PHE A 506 8.20 18.30 8.89
C PHE A 506 8.97 18.10 10.19
N VAL A 507 10.11 18.75 10.28
CA VAL A 507 10.96 18.79 11.47
C VAL A 507 11.02 20.23 11.96
N ASP A 508 10.82 20.43 13.26
CA ASP A 508 11.00 21.73 13.91
C ASP A 508 11.48 21.51 15.36
N SER A 509 11.84 22.59 16.06
CA SER A 509 12.21 22.49 17.47
C SER A 509 11.00 22.10 18.35
N ALA A 510 11.26 21.36 19.42
CA ALA A 510 10.24 20.86 20.33
C ALA A 510 9.34 21.99 20.88
N VAL A 511 9.93 23.14 21.21
CA VAL A 511 9.19 24.33 21.70
C VAL A 511 8.22 24.88 20.66
N LYS A 512 8.55 24.84 19.37
CA LYS A 512 7.60 25.22 18.30
C LYS A 512 6.53 24.16 18.08
N ILE A 513 6.90 22.88 18.10
CA ILE A 513 5.93 21.77 18.01
C ILE A 513 4.92 21.84 19.15
N ALA A 514 5.31 22.22 20.37
CA ALA A 514 4.39 22.44 21.50
C ALA A 514 3.28 23.45 21.17
N SER A 515 3.60 24.45 20.33
CA SER A 515 2.64 25.46 19.86
C SER A 515 1.80 25.02 18.66
N CYS A 516 2.15 23.91 17.98
CA CYS A 516 1.46 23.34 16.81
C CYS A 516 0.35 22.33 17.23
N GLY A 517 -0.36 22.58 18.33
CA GLY A 517 -1.30 21.64 18.97
C GLY A 517 -2.65 21.45 18.28
N TYR A 518 -2.88 21.97 17.06
CA TYR A 518 -4.13 21.83 16.33
C TYR A 518 -3.92 21.43 14.88
N ILE A 519 -4.78 20.52 14.40
CA ILE A 519 -4.83 20.09 13.01
C ILE A 519 -6.24 20.23 12.46
N ALA A 520 -6.35 20.74 11.24
CA ALA A 520 -7.61 20.81 10.53
C ALA A 520 -7.71 19.74 9.44
N VAL A 521 -8.89 19.13 9.32
CA VAL A 521 -9.30 18.31 8.17
C VAL A 521 -10.47 19.02 7.50
N TYR A 522 -10.34 19.31 6.22
CA TYR A 522 -11.32 20.10 5.47
C TYR A 522 -11.54 19.56 4.06
N PRO A 523 -12.75 19.75 3.50
CA PRO A 523 -13.07 19.29 2.16
C PRO A 523 -12.41 20.14 1.07
N ALA A 524 -12.12 19.47 -0.06
CA ALA A 524 -11.68 20.11 -1.29
C ALA A 524 -12.52 19.65 -2.48
N SER A 525 -12.50 20.41 -3.57
CA SER A 525 -13.39 20.22 -4.71
C SER A 525 -13.22 18.85 -5.39
N GLY A 526 -14.35 18.23 -5.70
CA GLY A 526 -14.53 17.11 -6.60
C GLY A 526 -15.76 17.35 -7.48
N TRP A 527 -16.26 16.31 -8.18
CA TRP A 527 -17.41 16.46 -9.08
C TRP A 527 -18.72 16.81 -8.34
N LEU A 528 -18.87 16.42 -7.06
CA LEU A 528 -20.06 16.74 -6.26
C LEU A 528 -20.31 18.25 -6.10
N LYS A 529 -19.26 19.07 -6.06
CA LYS A 529 -19.41 20.54 -5.92
C LYS A 529 -20.30 21.16 -7.00
N ASN A 530 -20.40 20.51 -8.16
CA ASN A 530 -21.18 21.00 -9.30
C ASN A 530 -22.58 20.36 -9.40
N MET A 531 -22.93 19.50 -8.45
CA MET A 531 -24.21 18.78 -8.41
C MET A 531 -25.22 19.48 -7.49
N ASN A 532 -26.49 19.10 -7.63
CA ASN A 532 -27.47 19.42 -6.62
C ASN A 532 -27.19 18.59 -5.37
N TYR A 533 -27.40 19.21 -4.20
CA TYR A 533 -27.24 18.52 -2.92
C TYR A 533 -28.11 17.25 -2.85
N ARG A 534 -27.49 16.19 -2.36
CA ARG A 534 -28.15 14.93 -1.99
C ARG A 534 -27.51 14.42 -0.70
N GLU A 535 -28.33 14.06 0.26
CA GLU A 535 -27.89 13.61 1.57
C GLU A 535 -26.98 12.37 1.48
N GLU A 536 -27.31 11.46 0.57
CA GLU A 536 -26.53 10.23 0.31
C GLU A 536 -25.05 10.46 -0.04
N TYR A 537 -24.68 11.67 -0.50
CA TYR A 537 -23.32 12.05 -0.87
C TYR A 537 -22.62 12.91 0.19
N ASN A 538 -23.30 13.20 1.29
CA ASN A 538 -22.79 14.14 2.30
C ASN A 538 -22.06 13.45 3.46
N THR A 539 -21.47 12.28 3.21
CA THR A 539 -20.74 11.54 4.24
C THR A 539 -19.40 11.08 3.70
N ILE A 540 -18.31 11.47 4.39
CA ILE A 540 -16.95 11.00 4.10
C ILE A 540 -16.32 10.52 5.40
N LYS A 541 -16.08 9.21 5.50
CA LYS A 541 -15.27 8.64 6.59
C LYS A 541 -13.79 8.83 6.28
N TYR A 542 -13.02 9.14 7.30
CA TYR A 542 -11.57 9.26 7.19
C TYR A 542 -10.85 8.76 8.43
N SER A 543 -9.59 8.40 8.25
CA SER A 543 -8.64 8.17 9.32
C SER A 543 -7.52 9.21 9.22
N LEU A 544 -7.29 9.90 10.32
CA LEU A 544 -6.19 10.84 10.52
C LEU A 544 -5.17 10.20 11.46
N ILE A 545 -3.92 10.13 11.02
CA ILE A 545 -2.82 9.57 11.78
C ILE A 545 -1.76 10.66 11.94
N VAL A 546 -1.39 10.97 13.16
CA VAL A 546 -0.36 11.98 13.47
C VAL A 546 0.67 11.39 14.43
N THR A 547 1.94 11.46 14.06
CA THR A 547 3.04 10.96 14.89
C THR A 547 4.02 12.06 15.25
N LEU A 548 4.50 12.02 16.48
CA LEU A 548 5.72 12.72 16.90
C LEU A 548 6.86 11.72 17.08
N GLU A 549 7.99 12.00 16.47
CA GLU A 549 9.25 11.28 16.65
C GLU A 549 10.26 12.20 17.34
N THR A 550 10.82 11.76 18.47
CA THR A 550 11.82 12.50 19.25
C THR A 550 13.12 11.71 19.34
N PRO A 551 14.29 12.33 19.21
CA PRO A 551 15.55 11.62 19.39
C PRO A 551 15.78 11.36 20.89
N ASN A 552 15.82 10.09 21.29
CA ASN A 552 16.23 9.64 22.64
C ASN A 552 15.45 10.25 23.83
N VAL A 553 14.22 10.71 23.64
CA VAL A 553 13.37 11.25 24.70
C VAL A 553 12.09 10.45 24.79
N ASN A 554 11.81 9.92 25.99
CA ASN A 554 10.57 9.19 26.23
C ASN A 554 9.39 10.16 26.38
N ILE A 555 8.60 10.31 25.31
CA ILE A 555 7.39 11.13 25.29
C ILE A 555 6.12 10.32 25.56
N TYR A 556 6.18 8.99 25.46
CA TYR A 556 5.01 8.12 25.58
C TYR A 556 4.35 8.21 26.97
N HIS A 557 5.16 8.19 28.04
CA HIS A 557 4.64 8.26 29.41
C HIS A 557 4.11 9.64 29.82
N ALA A 558 4.42 10.68 29.05
CA ALA A 558 3.98 12.04 29.34
C ALA A 558 2.63 12.40 28.69
N ILE A 559 2.10 11.52 27.83
CA ILE A 559 0.80 11.74 27.18
C ILE A 559 -0.31 11.35 28.17
N PRO A 560 -1.22 12.25 28.49
CA PRO A 560 -2.38 11.89 29.30
C PRO A 560 -3.20 10.84 28.56
N VAL A 561 -3.52 9.73 29.22
CA VAL A 561 -4.44 8.71 28.71
C VAL A 561 -5.79 9.40 28.49
N MET A 562 -6.08 9.82 27.26
CA MET A 562 -7.39 10.33 26.92
C MET A 562 -8.33 9.13 26.80
N GLN A 563 -9.25 9.00 27.75
CA GLN A 563 -10.47 8.24 27.53
C GLN A 563 -11.20 8.90 26.35
N GLU A 564 -11.62 8.07 25.38
CA GLU A 564 -12.48 8.54 24.29
C GLU A 564 -13.62 9.38 24.88
N VAL A 565 -13.58 10.67 24.66
CA VAL A 565 -14.75 11.51 24.82
C VAL A 565 -15.46 11.47 23.47
N MET A 566 -16.44 10.55 23.35
CA MET A 566 -17.46 10.69 22.31
C MET A 566 -18.25 11.96 22.62
N VAL A 567 -18.11 12.95 21.77
CA VAL A 567 -19.01 14.11 21.68
C VAL A 567 -19.74 14.04 20.37
#